data_34798a56bd34a2208e3a6b52ab3f91f2
#
_entry.id   34798a56bd34a2208e3a6b52ab3f91f2
#
_cell.length_a   1.000
_cell.length_b   1.000
_cell.length_c   1.000
_cell.angle_alpha   90.00
_cell.angle_beta   90.00
_cell.angle_gamma   90.00
#
_symmetry.space_group_name_H-M   'P 1'
#
loop_
_entity.id
_entity.type
_entity.pdbx_description
1 polymer ?
#
loop_
_entity_poly.entity_id
_entity_poly.type
_entity_poly.pdbx_seq_one_letter_code
_entity_poly.pdbx_strand_id
1 'polypeptide(L)'
;MISIIDLKISRLADALGLESQHQLSLDDSEISNVPQNWAQADTTLFVGDNLPYLKELALLSPGTVDMCYIDPPYNTGSKFIYNDLRKSDMSGHFGSHSAWMGFMLPRLVTARELLKESGLIAISIDDYEYTYLKILMDCIFGEDNFIGNIIVCRSKNGKGSNRNLASNHEYLLIYGKSDKSSLRGQLDETKYDKQDKFGQYRVDGLFRKKGEASLKSDRPNMYYPLYFNPDSGEVSVDPIIGWYITYPIDSKGIDRRWLWSAETARERSWQLYASKKGVIYVKNYSGDGITQKRTKVRSLWSETDFYTERGTNEIKNLFGAKVFDTPKPLAYIKKIIDVCSPSDALILDFFAGSGTTAHAVAVLNSADMGTRKCILMESNSEIPIKHLARNMGFKTISEITEKRLHLIQEEYNKFTFRVIETSSIPVQKMIYNV
;
A
#
# COMPACT_ATOMS: atom_id res chain seq x y z
N MET A 1 11.22 32.38 -0.38
CA MET A 1 10.11 32.28 0.61
C MET A 1 10.18 30.89 1.24
N ILE A 2 10.46 30.80 2.53
CA ILE A 2 10.46 29.53 3.27
C ILE A 2 9.02 28.99 3.24
N SER A 3 8.80 27.76 2.81
CA SER A 3 7.46 27.18 2.79
C SER A 3 6.94 26.93 4.22
N ILE A 4 5.62 26.83 4.39
CA ILE A 4 5.03 26.48 5.70
C ILE A 4 5.54 25.11 6.16
N ILE A 5 5.78 24.20 5.22
CA ILE A 5 6.32 22.87 5.49
C ILE A 5 7.75 22.98 6.03
N ASP A 6 8.63 23.77 5.39
CA ASP A 6 10.01 23.97 5.84
C ASP A 6 10.06 24.54 7.26
N LEU A 7 9.15 25.47 7.59
CA LEU A 7 9.06 26.04 8.93
C LEU A 7 8.60 25.00 9.96
N LYS A 8 7.64 24.13 9.62
CA LYS A 8 7.20 23.03 10.51
C LYS A 8 8.33 22.00 10.73
N ILE A 9 9.05 21.65 9.68
CA ILE A 9 10.19 20.74 9.75
C ILE A 9 11.30 21.33 10.63
N SER A 10 11.65 22.61 10.46
CA SER A 10 12.67 23.28 11.28
C SER A 10 12.28 23.28 12.77
N ARG A 11 11.05 23.67 13.10
CA ARG A 11 10.56 23.64 14.50
C ARG A 11 10.56 22.24 15.10
N LEU A 12 10.25 21.22 14.32
CA LEU A 12 10.29 19.85 14.78
C LEU A 12 11.72 19.38 15.00
N ALA A 13 12.65 19.73 14.10
CA ALA A 13 14.07 19.42 14.25
C ALA A 13 14.63 20.06 15.55
N ASP A 14 14.31 21.34 15.80
CA ASP A 14 14.70 22.03 17.03
C ASP A 14 14.13 21.33 18.28
N ALA A 15 12.85 20.94 18.25
CA ALA A 15 12.19 20.23 19.35
C ALA A 15 12.77 18.82 19.61
N LEU A 16 13.36 18.20 18.60
CA LEU A 16 14.03 16.90 18.69
C LEU A 16 15.51 17.03 19.11
N GLY A 17 16.02 18.28 19.25
CA GLY A 17 17.44 18.53 19.56
C GLY A 17 18.38 18.11 18.42
N LEU A 18 17.88 18.07 17.19
CA LEU A 18 18.70 17.82 16.02
C LEU A 18 19.49 19.09 15.72
N GLU A 19 20.82 19.00 15.76
CA GLU A 19 21.69 20.10 15.32
C GLU A 19 21.32 20.46 13.89
N SER A 20 20.81 21.69 13.76
CA SER A 20 20.04 22.21 12.65
C SER A 20 20.75 22.12 11.30
N GLN A 21 19.97 22.02 10.25
CA GLN A 21 20.24 22.31 8.84
C GLN A 21 21.25 21.40 8.12
N HIS A 22 22.41 21.03 8.65
CA HIS A 22 23.37 20.15 7.96
C HIS A 22 22.86 18.73 7.73
N GLN A 23 22.03 18.17 8.63
CA GLN A 23 21.44 16.84 8.43
C GLN A 23 20.24 16.85 7.47
N LEU A 24 19.59 18.01 7.31
CA LEU A 24 18.46 18.20 6.41
C LEU A 24 18.87 18.82 5.06
N SER A 25 20.05 19.45 4.99
CA SER A 25 20.54 20.04 3.74
C SER A 25 21.06 18.97 2.79
N LEU A 26 20.73 19.14 1.52
CA LEU A 26 21.35 18.44 0.41
C LEU A 26 22.69 19.11 0.13
N ASP A 27 23.67 19.01 1.05
CA ASP A 27 24.95 19.68 0.90
C ASP A 27 25.86 18.89 -0.07
N ASP A 28 26.46 19.60 -1.03
CA ASP A 28 27.22 19.04 -2.17
C ASP A 28 28.57 18.41 -1.78
N SER A 29 28.96 18.42 -0.51
CA SER A 29 30.33 18.09 -0.08
C SER A 29 30.65 16.60 0.07
N GLU A 30 29.66 15.70 -0.02
CA GLU A 30 29.86 14.23 0.05
C GLU A 30 29.33 13.51 -1.21
N ILE A 31 29.62 14.02 -2.36
CA ILE A 31 29.22 13.46 -3.67
C ILE A 31 30.31 12.46 -4.09
N SER A 32 30.08 11.35 -4.65
CA SER A 32 29.12 10.73 -5.53
C SER A 32 29.54 9.28 -5.74
N ASN A 33 28.72 8.34 -5.42
CA ASN A 33 28.92 6.93 -5.77
C ASN A 33 27.73 6.33 -6.53
N VAL A 34 26.70 7.14 -6.86
CA VAL A 34 25.59 6.69 -7.68
C VAL A 34 25.94 6.82 -9.16
N PRO A 35 26.16 5.72 -9.89
CA PRO A 35 26.48 5.77 -11.31
C PRO A 35 25.31 6.40 -12.10
N GLN A 36 25.61 7.21 -13.12
CA GLN A 36 24.57 7.83 -13.98
C GLN A 36 23.57 6.83 -14.59
N ASN A 37 24.00 5.58 -14.76
CA ASN A 37 23.16 4.51 -15.32
C ASN A 37 22.51 3.62 -14.24
N TRP A 38 22.33 4.11 -13.01
CA TRP A 38 21.79 3.35 -11.89
C TRP A 38 20.42 2.71 -12.20
N ALA A 39 19.57 3.36 -12.99
CA ALA A 39 18.20 2.93 -13.31
C ALA A 39 18.09 1.98 -14.53
N GLN A 40 19.18 1.40 -15.03
CA GLN A 40 19.12 0.53 -16.22
C GLN A 40 18.52 -0.84 -15.95
N ALA A 41 18.71 -1.41 -14.75
CA ALA A 41 18.13 -2.69 -14.35
C ALA A 41 16.67 -2.51 -13.83
N ASP A 42 15.95 -3.63 -13.73
CA ASP A 42 14.62 -3.65 -13.13
C ASP A 42 14.68 -3.36 -11.62
N THR A 43 15.75 -3.80 -10.96
CA THR A 43 16.03 -3.50 -9.57
C THR A 43 17.46 -3.04 -9.37
N THR A 44 17.62 -1.96 -8.60
CA THR A 44 18.95 -1.51 -8.13
C THR A 44 18.98 -1.62 -6.61
N LEU A 45 19.92 -2.39 -6.08
CA LEU A 45 20.20 -2.51 -4.65
C LEU A 45 21.40 -1.65 -4.30
N PHE A 46 21.19 -0.65 -3.44
CA PHE A 46 22.25 0.13 -2.80
C PHE A 46 22.56 -0.49 -1.44
N VAL A 47 23.84 -0.78 -1.21
CA VAL A 47 24.34 -1.40 0.02
C VAL A 47 25.07 -0.37 0.87
N GLY A 48 24.56 -0.09 2.07
CA GLY A 48 25.13 0.89 3.00
C GLY A 48 24.07 1.66 3.76
N ASP A 49 24.45 2.79 4.41
CA ASP A 49 23.47 3.71 4.99
C ASP A 49 22.60 4.33 3.87
N ASN A 50 21.30 4.30 4.07
CA ASN A 50 20.36 4.77 3.06
C ASN A 50 20.31 6.30 2.93
N LEU A 51 20.65 7.08 3.97
CA LEU A 51 20.51 8.54 3.92
C LEU A 51 21.44 9.21 2.89
N PRO A 52 22.74 8.89 2.78
CA PRO A 52 23.59 9.42 1.72
C PRO A 52 23.07 9.12 0.31
N TYR A 53 22.66 7.87 0.05
CA TYR A 53 22.10 7.48 -1.24
C TYR A 53 20.78 8.21 -1.56
N LEU A 54 19.88 8.37 -0.56
CA LEU A 54 18.64 9.12 -0.73
C LEU A 54 18.95 10.57 -1.12
N LYS A 55 19.88 11.23 -0.43
CA LYS A 55 20.28 12.62 -0.72
C LYS A 55 20.85 12.74 -2.14
N GLU A 56 21.75 11.85 -2.53
CA GLU A 56 22.34 11.87 -3.86
C GLU A 56 21.30 11.62 -4.96
N LEU A 57 20.41 10.64 -4.77
CA LEU A 57 19.31 10.39 -5.72
C LEU A 57 18.35 11.59 -5.80
N ALA A 58 18.09 12.29 -4.71
CA ALA A 58 17.23 13.47 -4.70
C ALA A 58 17.86 14.65 -5.47
N LEU A 59 19.19 14.77 -5.47
CA LEU A 59 19.91 15.73 -6.32
C LEU A 59 19.90 15.35 -7.79
N LEU A 60 20.13 14.06 -8.08
CA LEU A 60 20.27 13.57 -9.47
C LEU A 60 18.92 13.39 -10.17
N SER A 61 17.89 13.01 -9.45
CA SER A 61 16.61 12.57 -10.01
C SER A 61 15.41 12.96 -9.13
N PRO A 62 15.23 14.25 -8.79
CA PRO A 62 14.08 14.69 -7.98
C PRO A 62 12.78 14.44 -8.72
N GLY A 63 11.72 14.12 -7.99
CA GLY A 63 10.38 13.97 -8.55
C GLY A 63 10.23 12.81 -9.55
N THR A 64 11.01 11.74 -9.42
CA THR A 64 10.96 10.60 -10.35
C THR A 64 10.28 9.35 -9.80
N VAL A 65 10.17 9.22 -8.49
CA VAL A 65 9.60 8.06 -7.81
C VAL A 65 8.09 8.14 -7.79
N ASP A 66 7.41 7.09 -8.26
CA ASP A 66 5.94 6.98 -8.23
C ASP A 66 5.42 6.57 -6.87
N MET A 67 6.15 5.67 -6.21
CA MET A 67 5.74 5.10 -4.93
C MET A 67 6.97 4.84 -4.06
N CYS A 68 6.88 5.24 -2.80
CA CYS A 68 7.79 4.82 -1.74
C CYS A 68 7.05 3.86 -0.81
N TYR A 69 7.60 2.66 -0.58
CA TYR A 69 7.17 1.75 0.47
C TYR A 69 8.32 1.51 1.42
N ILE A 70 8.06 1.59 2.71
CA ILE A 70 9.06 1.26 3.73
C ILE A 70 8.47 0.48 4.90
N ASP A 71 9.32 -0.36 5.47
CA ASP A 71 9.12 -1.10 6.72
C ASP A 71 10.27 -0.76 7.68
N PRO A 72 10.25 0.44 8.31
CA PRO A 72 11.35 0.91 9.16
C PRO A 72 11.43 0.09 10.46
N PRO A 73 12.53 0.17 11.23
CA PRO A 73 12.57 -0.38 12.58
C PRO A 73 11.46 0.20 13.46
N TYR A 74 10.74 -0.65 14.20
CA TYR A 74 9.56 -0.25 14.99
C TYR A 74 9.90 0.23 16.41
N ASN A 75 11.19 0.26 16.79
CA ASN A 75 11.66 0.69 18.11
C ASN A 75 11.03 -0.12 19.26
N THR A 76 10.81 -1.41 19.06
CA THR A 76 10.13 -2.29 20.03
C THR A 76 11.05 -2.69 21.20
N GLY A 77 12.35 -2.48 21.06
CA GLY A 77 13.38 -2.98 21.99
C GLY A 77 13.62 -4.49 21.89
N SER A 78 13.06 -5.14 20.89
CA SER A 78 13.24 -6.58 20.63
C SER A 78 14.59 -6.85 19.98
N LYS A 79 15.15 -8.04 20.25
CA LYS A 79 16.40 -8.48 19.60
C LYS A 79 16.07 -9.12 18.25
N PHE A 80 16.24 -8.36 17.19
CA PHE A 80 16.15 -8.85 15.82
C PHE A 80 17.53 -8.97 15.18
N ILE A 81 17.56 -9.51 13.95
CA ILE A 81 18.74 -9.55 13.10
C ILE A 81 19.29 -8.13 12.81
N TYR A 82 18.44 -7.10 12.85
CA TYR A 82 18.75 -5.68 12.76
C TYR A 82 18.60 -4.98 14.11
N ASN A 83 19.16 -3.78 14.23
CA ASN A 83 19.10 -2.98 15.43
C ASN A 83 17.72 -2.32 15.60
N ASP A 84 16.91 -2.87 16.49
CA ASP A 84 15.60 -2.34 16.91
C ASP A 84 15.60 -1.99 18.40
N LEU A 85 16.77 -1.62 18.94
CA LEU A 85 16.93 -1.38 20.36
C LEU A 85 16.36 -0.02 20.76
N ARG A 86 15.34 -0.05 21.61
CA ARG A 86 14.80 1.12 22.27
C ARG A 86 15.78 1.61 23.35
N LYS A 87 16.35 2.81 23.17
CA LYS A 87 17.18 3.43 24.21
C LYS A 87 16.25 4.04 25.26
N SER A 88 16.38 3.58 26.51
CA SER A 88 15.53 4.03 27.64
C SER A 88 15.95 5.38 28.24
N ASP A 89 17.12 5.90 27.90
CA ASP A 89 17.78 6.98 28.65
C ASP A 89 17.77 8.35 27.93
N MET A 90 16.89 8.55 26.96
CA MET A 90 16.84 9.81 26.26
C MET A 90 15.96 10.84 26.97
N SER A 91 16.60 11.88 27.47
CA SER A 91 15.94 13.08 27.96
C SER A 91 15.50 13.93 26.76
N GLY A 92 14.22 14.22 26.64
CA GLY A 92 13.68 15.06 25.60
C GLY A 92 12.15 15.07 25.64
N HIS A 93 11.52 15.96 24.87
CA HIS A 93 10.05 16.13 24.84
C HIS A 93 9.31 14.82 24.54
N PHE A 94 9.93 13.91 23.76
CA PHE A 94 9.33 12.64 23.32
C PHE A 94 10.04 11.40 23.94
N GLY A 95 10.96 11.56 24.88
CA GLY A 95 11.68 10.49 25.53
C GLY A 95 12.40 9.58 24.54
N SER A 96 12.23 8.25 24.68
CA SER A 96 12.86 7.26 23.80
C SER A 96 12.43 7.31 22.31
N HIS A 97 11.38 8.06 21.98
CA HIS A 97 10.90 8.24 20.61
C HIS A 97 11.68 9.31 19.85
N SER A 98 12.34 10.27 20.58
CA SER A 98 13.10 11.36 19.95
C SER A 98 14.19 10.85 19.02
N ALA A 99 14.96 9.85 19.42
CA ALA A 99 16.03 9.28 18.59
C ALA A 99 15.47 8.64 17.32
N TRP A 100 14.36 7.90 17.45
CA TRP A 100 13.69 7.29 16.30
C TRP A 100 13.16 8.35 15.33
N MET A 101 12.49 9.37 15.84
CA MET A 101 12.01 10.50 15.02
C MET A 101 13.18 11.22 14.33
N GLY A 102 14.27 11.47 15.06
CA GLY A 102 15.48 12.08 14.50
C GLY A 102 16.13 11.24 13.41
N PHE A 103 16.13 9.92 13.55
CA PHE A 103 16.61 8.99 12.52
C PHE A 103 15.71 9.02 11.28
N MET A 104 14.38 9.07 11.45
CA MET A 104 13.41 9.00 10.34
C MET A 104 13.26 10.35 9.62
N LEU A 105 13.35 11.49 10.33
CA LEU A 105 13.06 12.81 9.77
C LEU A 105 13.85 13.13 8.50
N PRO A 106 15.20 13.08 8.46
CA PRO A 106 15.94 13.42 7.25
C PRO A 106 15.66 12.45 6.09
N ARG A 107 15.42 11.18 6.38
CA ARG A 107 15.08 10.15 5.38
C ARG A 107 13.73 10.41 4.73
N LEU A 108 12.72 10.75 5.53
CA LEU A 108 11.36 11.04 5.04
C LEU A 108 11.30 12.35 4.27
N VAL A 109 12.03 13.38 4.71
CA VAL A 109 12.16 14.65 3.98
C VAL A 109 12.77 14.41 2.60
N THR A 110 13.88 13.67 2.53
CA THR A 110 14.55 13.37 1.28
C THR A 110 13.71 12.45 0.38
N ALA A 111 13.00 11.46 0.95
CA ALA A 111 12.08 10.61 0.19
C ALA A 111 10.93 11.43 -0.44
N ARG A 112 10.43 12.47 0.25
CA ARG A 112 9.45 13.39 -0.30
C ARG A 112 9.96 14.13 -1.54
N GLU A 113 11.22 14.58 -1.54
CA GLU A 113 11.83 15.23 -2.71
C GLU A 113 11.93 14.28 -3.93
N LEU A 114 12.21 12.99 -3.69
CA LEU A 114 12.24 11.96 -4.73
C LEU A 114 10.88 11.66 -5.34
N LEU A 115 9.79 11.80 -4.59
CA LEU A 115 8.44 11.49 -5.07
C LEU A 115 7.98 12.46 -6.16
N LYS A 116 7.28 11.94 -7.18
CA LYS A 116 6.49 12.73 -8.13
C LYS A 116 5.40 13.50 -7.40
N GLU A 117 4.87 14.57 -7.98
CA GLU A 117 3.72 15.31 -7.42
C GLU A 117 2.49 14.41 -7.20
N SER A 118 2.30 13.39 -8.04
CA SER A 118 1.26 12.36 -7.89
C SER A 118 1.72 11.16 -7.05
N GLY A 119 2.95 11.17 -6.55
CA GLY A 119 3.57 10.04 -5.86
C GLY A 119 2.99 9.79 -4.48
N LEU A 120 3.11 8.55 -4.02
CA LEU A 120 2.60 8.07 -2.74
C LEU A 120 3.73 7.53 -1.88
N ILE A 121 3.60 7.71 -0.57
CA ILE A 121 4.41 6.96 0.40
C ILE A 121 3.50 6.12 1.28
N ALA A 122 3.86 4.83 1.45
CA ALA A 122 3.17 3.86 2.28
C ALA A 122 4.16 3.28 3.30
N ILE A 123 3.87 3.39 4.59
CA ILE A 123 4.77 3.03 5.67
C ILE A 123 4.10 2.03 6.58
N SER A 124 4.70 0.83 6.72
CA SER A 124 4.30 -0.14 7.73
C SER A 124 4.83 0.28 9.09
N ILE A 125 4.00 0.20 10.13
CA ILE A 125 4.36 0.56 11.50
C ILE A 125 3.45 -0.15 12.51
N ASP A 126 3.92 -0.37 13.73
CA ASP A 126 3.11 -0.89 14.82
C ASP A 126 2.72 0.18 15.85
N ASP A 127 2.07 -0.23 16.94
CA ASP A 127 1.59 0.66 18.00
C ASP A 127 2.70 1.48 18.69
N TYR A 128 3.97 1.01 18.66
CA TYR A 128 5.06 1.69 19.38
C TYR A 128 5.37 3.07 18.82
N GLU A 129 5.46 3.20 17.48
CA GLU A 129 5.87 4.45 16.84
C GLU A 129 4.78 5.05 15.94
N TYR A 130 3.60 4.46 15.82
CA TYR A 130 2.52 4.96 14.97
C TYR A 130 2.19 6.43 15.21
N THR A 131 1.99 6.82 16.47
CA THR A 131 1.61 8.21 16.81
C THR A 131 2.70 9.20 16.43
N TYR A 132 3.96 8.85 16.68
CA TYR A 132 5.11 9.72 16.39
C TYR A 132 5.38 9.79 14.89
N LEU A 133 5.21 8.68 14.18
CA LEU A 133 5.27 8.68 12.72
C LEU A 133 4.16 9.55 12.12
N LYS A 134 2.93 9.48 12.64
CA LYS A 134 1.82 10.32 12.16
C LYS A 134 2.14 11.80 12.30
N ILE A 135 2.70 12.21 13.44
CA ILE A 135 3.13 13.60 13.67
C ILE A 135 4.22 14.02 12.68
N LEU A 136 5.26 13.18 12.48
CA LEU A 136 6.29 13.43 11.48
C LEU A 136 5.71 13.61 10.08
N MET A 137 4.83 12.71 9.67
CA MET A 137 4.24 12.73 8.33
C MET A 137 3.34 13.95 8.12
N ASP A 138 2.57 14.36 9.13
CA ASP A 138 1.78 15.60 9.06
C ASP A 138 2.66 16.86 8.92
N CYS A 139 3.83 16.86 9.56
CA CYS A 139 4.79 17.96 9.41
C CYS A 139 5.44 17.98 8.04
N ILE A 140 5.83 16.81 7.50
CA ILE A 140 6.61 16.68 6.26
C ILE A 140 5.71 16.75 5.02
N PHE A 141 4.61 16.02 5.01
CA PHE A 141 3.72 15.90 3.86
C PHE A 141 2.52 16.84 3.91
N GLY A 142 2.14 17.31 5.10
CA GLY A 142 0.92 18.08 5.36
C GLY A 142 -0.28 17.18 5.67
N GLU A 143 -1.13 17.61 6.59
CA GLU A 143 -2.33 16.87 7.01
C GLU A 143 -3.31 16.66 5.86
N ASP A 144 -3.44 17.63 4.95
CA ASP A 144 -4.34 17.57 3.79
C ASP A 144 -3.94 16.47 2.78
N ASN A 145 -2.69 16.03 2.81
CA ASN A 145 -2.16 14.97 1.96
C ASN A 145 -2.23 13.58 2.61
N PHE A 146 -2.83 13.48 3.79
CA PHE A 146 -3.11 12.19 4.42
C PHE A 146 -4.19 11.44 3.65
N ILE A 147 -3.84 10.32 3.04
CA ILE A 147 -4.77 9.49 2.26
C ILE A 147 -5.54 8.53 3.16
N GLY A 148 -4.85 7.92 4.11
CA GLY A 148 -5.50 6.99 5.03
C GLY A 148 -4.55 6.12 5.83
N ASN A 149 -5.15 5.39 6.76
CA ASN A 149 -4.51 4.37 7.55
C ASN A 149 -5.24 3.04 7.34
N ILE A 150 -4.50 2.00 6.99
CA ILE A 150 -5.02 0.65 6.81
C ILE A 150 -4.57 -0.19 8.01
N ILE A 151 -5.52 -0.84 8.67
CA ILE A 151 -5.26 -1.83 9.72
C ILE A 151 -5.03 -3.16 9.02
N VAL A 152 -3.87 -3.77 9.26
CA VAL A 152 -3.45 -5.01 8.62
C VAL A 152 -3.34 -6.13 9.65
N CYS A 153 -4.14 -7.18 9.52
CA CYS A 153 -4.04 -8.34 10.39
C CYS A 153 -2.75 -9.12 10.10
N ARG A 154 -1.91 -9.32 11.13
CA ARG A 154 -0.63 -10.05 11.05
C ARG A 154 -0.72 -11.49 11.52
N SER A 155 -1.76 -11.82 12.30
CA SER A 155 -1.98 -13.16 12.83
C SER A 155 -3.42 -13.35 13.26
N LYS A 156 -3.88 -14.60 13.31
CA LYS A 156 -5.23 -14.93 13.79
C LYS A 156 -5.40 -14.70 15.30
N ASN A 157 -4.42 -15.10 16.08
CA ASN A 157 -4.59 -15.24 17.54
C ASN A 157 -3.92 -14.10 18.33
N GLY A 158 -3.21 -13.18 17.65
CA GLY A 158 -2.34 -12.22 18.31
C GLY A 158 -1.12 -12.89 18.97
N LYS A 159 0.00 -12.17 18.99
CA LYS A 159 1.15 -12.54 19.83
C LYS A 159 1.33 -11.39 20.81
N GLY A 160 1.10 -11.62 22.08
CA GLY A 160 1.14 -10.56 23.05
C GLY A 160 2.39 -10.58 23.88
N SER A 161 3.22 -9.56 23.79
CA SER A 161 4.09 -9.13 24.88
C SER A 161 3.33 -8.26 25.90
N ASN A 162 2.14 -7.79 25.54
CA ASN A 162 1.30 -6.98 26.42
C ASN A 162 0.47 -7.87 27.35
N ARG A 163 0.54 -7.57 28.66
CA ARG A 163 -0.19 -8.32 29.71
C ARG A 163 -1.70 -8.36 29.50
N ASN A 164 -2.26 -7.33 28.88
CA ASN A 164 -3.71 -7.11 28.86
C ASN A 164 -4.32 -7.30 27.45
N LEU A 165 -3.54 -7.17 26.38
CA LEU A 165 -4.06 -7.19 25.01
C LEU A 165 -3.14 -8.02 24.11
N ALA A 166 -3.72 -8.96 23.38
CA ALA A 166 -3.04 -9.69 22.31
C ALA A 166 -3.14 -8.86 21.01
N SER A 167 -2.07 -8.14 20.67
CA SER A 167 -2.01 -7.40 19.41
C SER A 167 -1.85 -8.37 18.23
N ASN A 168 -2.72 -8.24 17.24
CA ASN A 168 -2.73 -9.08 16.04
C ASN A 168 -2.68 -8.28 14.73
N HIS A 169 -2.40 -6.98 14.81
CA HIS A 169 -2.38 -6.07 13.67
C HIS A 169 -1.14 -5.19 13.66
N GLU A 170 -0.94 -4.55 12.55
CA GLU A 170 -0.05 -3.40 12.32
C GLU A 170 -0.79 -2.38 11.47
N TYR A 171 -0.18 -1.24 11.23
CA TYR A 171 -0.73 -0.16 10.43
C TYR A 171 0.06 -0.01 9.13
N LEU A 172 -0.65 0.37 8.06
CA LEU A 172 -0.06 0.91 6.84
C LEU A 172 -0.53 2.35 6.70
N LEU A 173 0.37 3.29 6.96
CA LEU A 173 0.12 4.72 6.90
C LEU A 173 0.43 5.23 5.50
N ILE A 174 -0.51 5.94 4.85
CA ILE A 174 -0.38 6.38 3.45
C ILE A 174 -0.56 7.88 3.33
N TYR A 175 0.42 8.53 2.69
CA TYR A 175 0.38 9.94 2.32
C TYR A 175 0.63 10.13 0.83
N GLY A 176 0.03 11.16 0.27
CA GLY A 176 0.40 11.69 -1.03
C GLY A 176 1.47 12.78 -0.92
N LYS A 177 2.21 13.05 -1.98
CA LYS A 177 3.08 14.23 -2.04
C LYS A 177 2.28 15.52 -2.17
N SER A 178 1.16 15.48 -2.91
CA SER A 178 0.25 16.62 -3.12
C SER A 178 -1.19 16.14 -3.34
N ASP A 179 -2.10 17.07 -3.60
CA ASP A 179 -3.50 16.82 -3.96
C ASP A 179 -3.69 16.03 -5.27
N LYS A 180 -2.63 15.89 -6.08
CA LYS A 180 -2.62 15.05 -7.29
C LYS A 180 -2.46 13.56 -6.98
N SER A 181 -2.12 13.22 -5.74
CA SER A 181 -1.89 11.84 -5.33
C SER A 181 -3.21 11.12 -5.06
N SER A 182 -3.36 9.90 -5.55
CA SER A 182 -4.56 9.10 -5.31
C SER A 182 -4.27 7.59 -5.39
N LEU A 183 -5.03 6.80 -4.61
CA LEU A 183 -4.99 5.35 -4.74
C LEU A 183 -5.71 4.91 -6.02
N ARG A 184 -5.15 3.92 -6.69
CA ARG A 184 -5.75 3.31 -7.90
C ARG A 184 -7.02 2.49 -7.59
N GLY A 185 -7.34 2.30 -6.31
CA GLY A 185 -8.35 1.34 -5.89
C GLY A 185 -7.82 -0.09 -5.87
N GLN A 186 -8.61 -1.03 -5.35
CA GLN A 186 -8.32 -2.46 -5.36
C GLN A 186 -9.15 -3.18 -6.41
N LEU A 187 -8.65 -4.28 -6.95
CA LEU A 187 -9.41 -5.11 -7.87
C LEU A 187 -10.72 -5.57 -7.22
N ASP A 188 -11.79 -5.54 -7.98
CA ASP A 188 -13.08 -6.06 -7.54
C ASP A 188 -13.06 -7.58 -7.58
N GLU A 189 -12.90 -8.23 -6.43
CA GLU A 189 -12.91 -9.69 -6.27
C GLU A 189 -14.32 -10.29 -6.32
N THR A 190 -15.31 -9.46 -6.59
CA THR A 190 -16.70 -9.91 -6.64
C THR A 190 -16.90 -10.89 -7.79
N LYS A 191 -17.50 -12.03 -7.49
CA LYS A 191 -17.89 -13.00 -8.52
C LYS A 191 -19.05 -12.44 -9.34
N TYR A 192 -18.87 -12.41 -10.65
CA TYR A 192 -19.87 -12.09 -11.64
C TYR A 192 -20.32 -13.40 -12.28
N ASP A 193 -21.44 -13.95 -11.76
CA ASP A 193 -21.93 -15.32 -12.04
C ASP A 193 -22.87 -15.42 -13.25
N LYS A 194 -23.21 -14.28 -13.84
CA LYS A 194 -24.10 -14.18 -14.99
C LYS A 194 -23.43 -13.46 -16.15
N GLN A 195 -23.92 -13.76 -17.36
CA GLN A 195 -23.43 -13.16 -18.60
C GLN A 195 -24.59 -12.82 -19.52
N ASP A 196 -24.50 -11.68 -20.21
CA ASP A 196 -25.36 -11.33 -21.35
C ASP A 196 -24.52 -10.67 -22.45
N LYS A 197 -25.18 -10.10 -23.46
CA LYS A 197 -24.52 -9.43 -24.59
C LYS A 197 -23.69 -8.18 -24.22
N PHE A 198 -23.88 -7.67 -23.00
CA PHE A 198 -23.15 -6.50 -22.48
C PHE A 198 -21.97 -6.88 -21.58
N GLY A 199 -21.78 -8.16 -21.28
CA GLY A 199 -20.66 -8.65 -20.49
C GLY A 199 -21.07 -9.50 -19.29
N GLN A 200 -20.09 -9.83 -18.44
CA GLN A 200 -20.34 -10.52 -17.18
C GLN A 200 -20.94 -9.57 -16.16
N TYR A 201 -21.97 -10.04 -15.46
CA TYR A 201 -22.65 -9.26 -14.43
C TYR A 201 -23.07 -10.10 -13.23
N ARG A 202 -23.34 -9.45 -12.13
CA ARG A 202 -24.09 -9.99 -10.99
C ARG A 202 -25.37 -9.19 -10.79
N VAL A 203 -26.36 -9.82 -10.20
CA VAL A 203 -27.57 -9.16 -9.76
C VAL A 203 -27.32 -8.57 -8.36
N ASP A 204 -27.31 -7.25 -8.24
CA ASP A 204 -26.96 -6.57 -7.01
C ASP A 204 -27.86 -5.37 -6.74
N GLY A 205 -28.47 -5.39 -5.55
CA GLY A 205 -29.34 -4.30 -5.12
C GLY A 205 -30.73 -4.31 -5.75
N LEU A 206 -31.71 -4.02 -4.92
CA LEU A 206 -33.09 -3.84 -5.38
C LEU A 206 -33.22 -2.55 -6.19
N PHE A 207 -33.89 -2.62 -7.33
CA PHE A 207 -34.24 -1.42 -8.09
C PHE A 207 -35.29 -0.56 -7.38
N ARG A 208 -36.03 -1.12 -6.45
CA ARG A 208 -36.94 -0.40 -5.56
C ARG A 208 -36.14 0.33 -4.47
N LYS A 209 -36.38 1.63 -4.29
CA LYS A 209 -35.73 2.46 -3.26
C LYS A 209 -36.11 1.95 -1.86
N LYS A 210 -35.12 1.92 -0.96
CA LYS A 210 -35.26 1.63 0.46
C LYS A 210 -34.84 2.84 1.31
N GLY A 211 -35.25 2.86 2.58
CA GLY A 211 -34.88 3.89 3.55
C GLY A 211 -35.56 5.22 3.33
N GLU A 212 -34.87 6.29 3.61
CA GLU A 212 -35.37 7.66 3.53
C GLU A 212 -35.80 8.05 2.11
N ALA A 213 -36.85 8.87 1.99
CA ALA A 213 -37.44 9.32 0.72
C ALA A 213 -37.76 8.17 -0.25
N SER A 214 -38.30 7.04 0.27
CA SER A 214 -38.57 5.83 -0.52
C SER A 214 -40.03 5.63 -0.88
N LEU A 215 -40.93 6.41 -0.33
CA LEU A 215 -42.36 6.30 -0.56
C LEU A 215 -42.77 6.86 -1.92
N LYS A 216 -43.88 6.35 -2.47
CA LYS A 216 -44.55 6.91 -3.66
C LYS A 216 -44.87 8.39 -3.48
N SER A 217 -45.29 8.80 -2.29
CA SER A 217 -45.60 10.19 -1.97
C SER A 217 -44.38 11.11 -2.05
N ASP A 218 -43.18 10.62 -1.80
CA ASP A 218 -41.96 11.44 -1.86
C ASP A 218 -41.62 11.86 -3.31
N ARG A 219 -41.84 10.94 -4.27
CA ARG A 219 -41.62 11.18 -5.71
C ARG A 219 -42.63 10.38 -6.56
N PRO A 220 -43.85 10.88 -6.74
CA PRO A 220 -44.91 10.14 -7.43
C PRO A 220 -44.56 9.73 -8.87
N ASN A 221 -43.80 10.55 -9.61
CA ASN A 221 -43.35 10.26 -10.96
C ASN A 221 -42.35 9.08 -11.07
N MET A 222 -41.86 8.58 -9.95
CA MET A 222 -41.02 7.37 -9.87
C MET A 222 -41.81 6.12 -9.48
N TYR A 223 -43.15 6.19 -9.50
CA TYR A 223 -44.05 5.06 -9.31
C TYR A 223 -44.76 4.78 -10.65
N TYR A 224 -44.27 3.82 -11.41
CA TYR A 224 -44.77 3.43 -12.71
C TYR A 224 -44.67 1.90 -12.86
N PRO A 225 -45.46 1.28 -13.79
CA PRO A 225 -45.35 -0.13 -14.06
C PRO A 225 -44.06 -0.49 -14.74
N LEU A 226 -43.53 -1.67 -14.42
CA LEU A 226 -42.50 -2.35 -15.20
C LEU A 226 -43.06 -3.68 -15.67
N TYR A 227 -42.73 -4.04 -16.89
CA TYR A 227 -43.08 -5.30 -17.52
C TYR A 227 -41.85 -6.22 -17.50
N PHE A 228 -42.03 -7.49 -17.19
CA PHE A 228 -40.94 -8.44 -17.08
C PHE A 228 -41.26 -9.81 -17.62
N ASN A 229 -40.25 -10.48 -18.11
CA ASN A 229 -40.29 -11.89 -18.48
C ASN A 229 -39.66 -12.74 -17.36
N PRO A 230 -40.40 -13.65 -16.70
CA PRO A 230 -39.86 -14.44 -15.57
C PRO A 230 -38.83 -15.48 -16.01
N ASP A 231 -38.80 -15.88 -17.28
CA ASP A 231 -37.89 -16.90 -17.78
C ASP A 231 -36.55 -16.28 -18.23
N SER A 232 -36.57 -15.17 -18.95
CA SER A 232 -35.35 -14.47 -19.37
C SER A 232 -34.82 -13.47 -18.31
N GLY A 233 -35.66 -12.97 -17.42
CA GLY A 233 -35.34 -11.91 -16.45
C GLY A 233 -35.25 -10.54 -17.09
N GLU A 234 -35.67 -10.37 -18.33
CA GLU A 234 -35.70 -9.08 -19.02
C GLU A 234 -36.77 -8.17 -18.46
N VAL A 235 -36.53 -6.86 -18.54
CA VAL A 235 -37.42 -5.80 -18.01
C VAL A 235 -37.63 -4.73 -19.04
N SER A 236 -38.87 -4.25 -19.18
CA SER A 236 -39.26 -3.14 -20.03
C SER A 236 -40.13 -2.12 -19.28
N VAL A 237 -40.04 -0.86 -19.65
CA VAL A 237 -40.98 0.19 -19.22
C VAL A 237 -42.26 0.17 -20.08
N ASP A 238 -42.09 -0.25 -21.34
CA ASP A 238 -43.19 -0.33 -22.29
C ASP A 238 -43.85 -1.70 -22.26
N PRO A 239 -45.18 -1.81 -22.43
CA PRO A 239 -45.89 -3.07 -22.38
C PRO A 239 -45.46 -4.00 -23.51
N ILE A 240 -45.20 -5.27 -23.16
CA ILE A 240 -44.89 -6.34 -24.11
C ILE A 240 -45.91 -7.47 -23.95
N ILE A 241 -46.45 -7.96 -25.01
CA ILE A 241 -47.44 -9.04 -25.03
C ILE A 241 -46.83 -10.29 -24.37
N GLY A 242 -47.51 -10.87 -23.40
CA GLY A 242 -47.09 -12.05 -22.71
C GLY A 242 -46.16 -11.82 -21.52
N TRP A 243 -45.82 -10.55 -21.23
CA TRP A 243 -45.00 -10.21 -20.04
C TRP A 243 -45.86 -9.88 -18.84
N TYR A 244 -45.34 -10.07 -17.65
CA TYR A 244 -46.00 -9.77 -16.39
C TYR A 244 -45.71 -8.34 -15.95
N ILE A 245 -46.65 -7.75 -15.21
CA ILE A 245 -46.53 -6.40 -14.67
C ILE A 245 -46.11 -6.41 -13.23
N THR A 246 -45.27 -5.47 -12.82
CA THR A 246 -44.84 -5.28 -11.43
C THR A 246 -44.74 -3.79 -11.07
N TYR A 247 -44.94 -3.49 -9.77
CA TYR A 247 -44.83 -2.14 -9.20
C TYR A 247 -43.82 -2.17 -8.03
N PRO A 248 -43.31 -1.00 -7.60
CA PRO A 248 -42.34 -0.93 -6.50
C PRO A 248 -43.02 -1.08 -5.14
N ILE A 249 -43.67 -2.21 -4.89
CA ILE A 249 -44.36 -2.52 -3.63
C ILE A 249 -43.40 -3.32 -2.72
N ASP A 250 -43.35 -3.01 -1.43
CA ASP A 250 -42.51 -3.75 -0.50
C ASP A 250 -43.20 -5.01 0.05
N SER A 251 -42.50 -5.79 0.86
CA SER A 251 -43.01 -7.03 1.47
C SER A 251 -44.17 -6.79 2.48
N LYS A 252 -44.42 -5.54 2.85
CA LYS A 252 -45.54 -5.15 3.73
C LYS A 252 -46.73 -4.55 2.97
N GLY A 253 -46.67 -4.57 1.62
CA GLY A 253 -47.69 -4.00 0.76
C GLY A 253 -47.62 -2.46 0.61
N ILE A 254 -46.53 -1.84 1.04
CA ILE A 254 -46.39 -0.37 0.98
C ILE A 254 -45.85 0.05 -0.40
N ASP A 255 -46.56 1.01 -1.00
CA ASP A 255 -46.13 1.65 -2.25
C ASP A 255 -44.83 2.43 -2.03
N ARG A 256 -43.78 1.99 -2.72
CA ARG A 256 -42.48 2.62 -2.73
C ARG A 256 -42.26 3.32 -4.07
N ARG A 257 -41.04 3.67 -4.43
CA ARG A 257 -40.67 4.20 -5.73
C ARG A 257 -39.48 3.45 -6.33
N TRP A 258 -39.34 3.55 -7.64
CA TRP A 258 -38.13 3.08 -8.31
C TRP A 258 -36.93 4.00 -8.06
N LEU A 259 -35.73 3.55 -8.39
CA LEU A 259 -34.52 4.34 -8.29
C LEU A 259 -34.41 5.36 -9.41
N TRP A 260 -34.90 5.03 -10.60
CA TRP A 260 -34.82 5.86 -11.80
C TRP A 260 -36.21 6.33 -12.25
N SER A 261 -36.26 7.43 -13.04
CA SER A 261 -37.45 7.85 -13.77
C SER A 261 -37.80 6.81 -14.86
N ALA A 262 -39.03 6.82 -15.34
CA ALA A 262 -39.45 5.94 -16.42
C ALA A 262 -38.62 6.12 -17.69
N GLU A 263 -38.23 7.37 -18.01
CA GLU A 263 -37.34 7.69 -19.12
C GLU A 263 -35.99 7.07 -18.99
N THR A 264 -35.29 7.29 -17.85
CA THR A 264 -33.99 6.67 -17.54
C THR A 264 -34.07 5.13 -17.54
N ALA A 265 -35.14 4.57 -16.99
CA ALA A 265 -35.34 3.13 -16.98
C ALA A 265 -35.58 2.55 -18.38
N ARG A 266 -36.22 3.30 -19.29
CA ARG A 266 -36.38 2.91 -20.70
C ARG A 266 -35.05 2.84 -21.42
N GLU A 267 -34.20 3.87 -21.27
CA GLU A 267 -32.88 3.91 -21.88
C GLU A 267 -31.93 2.83 -21.32
N ARG A 268 -32.08 2.52 -20.05
CA ARG A 268 -31.19 1.60 -19.32
C ARG A 268 -31.86 0.29 -18.90
N SER A 269 -32.93 -0.13 -19.58
CA SER A 269 -33.67 -1.37 -19.28
C SER A 269 -32.74 -2.61 -19.29
N TRP A 270 -31.70 -2.61 -20.13
CA TRP A 270 -30.69 -3.64 -20.20
C TRP A 270 -29.89 -3.83 -18.89
N GLN A 271 -29.83 -2.80 -18.04
CA GLN A 271 -29.23 -2.87 -16.70
C GLN A 271 -30.18 -3.42 -15.64
N LEU A 272 -31.44 -3.72 -15.98
CA LEU A 272 -32.40 -4.27 -15.04
C LEU A 272 -32.51 -5.80 -15.19
N TYR A 273 -32.83 -6.47 -14.10
CA TYR A 273 -33.08 -7.88 -14.05
C TYR A 273 -34.29 -8.17 -13.16
N ALA A 274 -35.22 -8.95 -13.66
CA ALA A 274 -36.37 -9.43 -12.88
C ALA A 274 -36.15 -10.85 -12.39
N SER A 275 -36.42 -11.07 -11.09
CA SER A 275 -36.56 -12.43 -10.60
C SER A 275 -37.84 -13.10 -11.11
N LYS A 276 -37.97 -14.41 -11.00
CA LYS A 276 -39.19 -15.14 -11.33
C LYS A 276 -40.45 -14.65 -10.60
N LYS A 277 -40.25 -13.98 -9.41
CA LYS A 277 -41.34 -13.40 -8.60
C LYS A 277 -41.62 -11.94 -8.91
N GLY A 278 -41.03 -11.36 -9.96
CA GLY A 278 -41.23 -9.97 -10.35
C GLY A 278 -40.51 -8.94 -9.47
N VAL A 279 -39.54 -9.36 -8.66
CA VAL A 279 -38.67 -8.41 -7.94
C VAL A 279 -37.59 -7.92 -8.89
N ILE A 280 -37.53 -6.60 -9.06
CA ILE A 280 -36.57 -5.95 -9.98
C ILE A 280 -35.30 -5.58 -9.25
N TYR A 281 -34.18 -5.91 -9.86
CA TYR A 281 -32.79 -5.66 -9.42
C TYR A 281 -32.03 -4.86 -10.47
N VAL A 282 -30.90 -4.30 -10.07
CA VAL A 282 -29.94 -3.70 -10.97
C VAL A 282 -28.82 -4.69 -11.27
N LYS A 283 -28.46 -4.86 -12.53
CA LYS A 283 -27.28 -5.60 -12.96
C LYS A 283 -26.03 -4.75 -12.68
N ASN A 284 -25.06 -5.33 -12.03
CA ASN A 284 -23.75 -4.73 -11.83
C ASN A 284 -22.73 -5.49 -12.69
N TYR A 285 -22.19 -4.83 -13.70
CA TYR A 285 -21.24 -5.43 -14.65
C TYR A 285 -19.81 -5.37 -14.13
N SER A 286 -19.00 -6.32 -14.56
CA SER A 286 -17.58 -6.44 -14.16
C SER A 286 -16.67 -5.32 -14.70
N GLY A 287 -17.17 -4.48 -15.61
CA GLY A 287 -16.47 -3.42 -16.30
C GLY A 287 -16.80 -3.42 -17.79
N ASP A 288 -15.95 -2.79 -18.59
CA ASP A 288 -16.06 -2.72 -20.06
C ASP A 288 -15.61 -4.01 -20.79
N GLY A 289 -15.26 -5.06 -20.03
CA GLY A 289 -14.72 -6.33 -20.56
C GLY A 289 -13.24 -6.28 -20.92
N ILE A 290 -12.61 -5.11 -20.87
CA ILE A 290 -11.20 -4.88 -21.20
C ILE A 290 -10.39 -4.61 -19.94
N THR A 291 -10.93 -3.81 -19.02
CA THR A 291 -10.30 -3.45 -17.76
C THR A 291 -11.06 -4.04 -16.58
N GLN A 292 -10.31 -4.72 -15.67
CA GLN A 292 -10.91 -5.18 -14.41
C GLN A 292 -11.38 -4.00 -13.58
N LYS A 293 -12.64 -4.07 -13.13
CA LYS A 293 -13.22 -3.04 -12.26
C LYS A 293 -12.43 -2.91 -10.97
N ARG A 294 -12.12 -1.68 -10.59
CA ARG A 294 -11.48 -1.36 -9.31
C ARG A 294 -12.48 -0.67 -8.38
N THR A 295 -12.40 -0.98 -7.10
CA THR A 295 -13.22 -0.41 -6.03
C THR A 295 -12.35 0.38 -5.08
N LYS A 296 -12.96 1.18 -4.20
CA LYS A 296 -12.21 1.87 -3.14
C LYS A 296 -11.47 0.87 -2.26
N VAL A 297 -10.24 1.18 -1.92
CA VAL A 297 -9.43 0.40 -0.98
C VAL A 297 -10.11 0.42 0.39
N ARG A 298 -10.23 -0.74 1.01
CA ARG A 298 -10.77 -0.86 2.37
C ARG A 298 -9.69 -0.56 3.40
N SER A 299 -10.06 0.06 4.51
CA SER A 299 -9.15 0.40 5.61
C SER A 299 -8.86 -0.77 6.57
N LEU A 300 -9.46 -1.94 6.37
CA LEU A 300 -9.16 -3.16 7.10
C LEU A 300 -8.78 -4.27 6.11
N TRP A 301 -7.56 -4.77 6.26
CA TRP A 301 -7.02 -5.90 5.51
C TRP A 301 -6.83 -7.09 6.46
N SER A 302 -7.64 -8.11 6.29
CA SER A 302 -7.67 -9.29 7.18
C SER A 302 -7.39 -10.60 6.45
N GLU A 303 -6.87 -10.53 5.24
CA GLU A 303 -6.51 -11.69 4.42
C GLU A 303 -5.43 -12.53 5.13
N THR A 304 -5.63 -13.82 5.18
CA THR A 304 -4.70 -14.75 5.85
C THR A 304 -3.33 -14.81 5.19
N ASP A 305 -3.24 -14.43 3.92
CA ASP A 305 -1.99 -14.37 3.17
C ASP A 305 -1.09 -13.20 3.60
N PHE A 306 -1.62 -12.26 4.40
CA PHE A 306 -0.85 -11.15 4.99
C PHE A 306 -0.25 -11.47 6.36
N TYR A 307 -0.53 -12.67 6.89
CA TYR A 307 0.03 -13.06 8.19
C TYR A 307 1.56 -13.19 8.12
N THR A 308 2.25 -12.70 9.13
CA THR A 308 3.73 -12.75 9.24
C THR A 308 4.29 -14.15 9.02
N GLU A 309 3.53 -15.18 9.41
CA GLU A 309 3.92 -16.58 9.20
C GLU A 309 4.10 -16.92 7.72
N ARG A 310 3.30 -16.32 6.82
CA ARG A 310 3.43 -16.52 5.36
C ARG A 310 4.77 -16.03 4.85
N GLY A 311 5.17 -14.80 5.22
CA GLY A 311 6.49 -14.28 4.87
C GLY A 311 7.64 -15.13 5.42
N THR A 312 7.51 -15.65 6.65
CA THR A 312 8.49 -16.57 7.24
C THR A 312 8.58 -17.88 6.43
N ASN A 313 7.45 -18.43 5.99
CA ASN A 313 7.42 -19.64 5.19
C ASN A 313 7.97 -19.41 3.77
N GLU A 314 7.69 -18.25 3.18
CA GLU A 314 8.29 -17.84 1.88
C GLU A 314 9.82 -17.81 1.96
N ILE A 315 10.39 -17.19 3.01
CA ILE A 315 11.85 -17.18 3.23
C ILE A 315 12.39 -18.61 3.42
N LYS A 316 11.71 -19.45 4.20
CA LYS A 316 12.14 -20.84 4.37
C LYS A 316 12.13 -21.62 3.06
N ASN A 317 11.14 -21.40 2.22
CA ASN A 317 11.04 -22.08 0.93
C ASN A 317 12.14 -21.61 -0.03
N LEU A 318 12.44 -20.29 -0.05
CA LEU A 318 13.45 -19.72 -0.94
C LEU A 318 14.89 -20.07 -0.51
N PHE A 319 15.17 -20.04 0.80
CA PHE A 319 16.53 -20.20 1.31
C PHE A 319 16.80 -21.57 1.96
N GLY A 320 15.77 -22.40 2.11
CA GLY A 320 15.85 -23.67 2.84
C GLY A 320 15.84 -23.51 4.36
N ALA A 321 15.86 -22.27 4.89
CA ALA A 321 15.86 -21.98 6.33
C ALA A 321 15.34 -20.57 6.64
N LYS A 322 15.02 -20.30 7.92
CA LYS A 322 14.59 -18.97 8.38
C LYS A 322 15.81 -18.05 8.57
N VAL A 323 16.34 -17.50 7.46
CA VAL A 323 17.49 -16.58 7.46
C VAL A 323 17.16 -15.14 7.85
N PHE A 324 15.88 -14.77 7.92
CA PHE A 324 15.40 -13.44 8.29
C PHE A 324 14.26 -13.56 9.30
N ASP A 325 14.21 -12.66 10.31
CA ASP A 325 13.30 -12.83 11.45
C ASP A 325 11.84 -12.56 11.12
N THR A 326 11.55 -11.42 10.52
CA THR A 326 10.20 -10.91 10.28
C THR A 326 10.00 -10.39 8.85
N PRO A 327 10.16 -11.26 7.82
CA PRO A 327 9.96 -10.82 6.45
C PRO A 327 8.48 -10.49 6.21
N LYS A 328 8.21 -9.41 5.49
CA LYS A 328 6.84 -9.11 5.06
C LYS A 328 6.35 -10.14 4.05
N PRO A 329 5.09 -10.58 4.13
CA PRO A 329 4.51 -11.50 3.16
C PRO A 329 4.46 -10.90 1.75
N LEU A 330 4.79 -11.70 0.75
CA LEU A 330 4.79 -11.28 -0.65
C LEU A 330 3.42 -10.78 -1.12
N ALA A 331 2.35 -11.48 -0.73
CA ALA A 331 0.97 -11.11 -1.06
C ALA A 331 0.60 -9.71 -0.52
N TYR A 332 1.08 -9.36 0.68
CA TYR A 332 0.86 -8.05 1.28
C TYR A 332 1.56 -6.94 0.48
N ILE A 333 2.84 -7.08 0.17
CA ILE A 333 3.60 -6.09 -0.60
C ILE A 333 3.04 -5.96 -2.02
N LYS A 334 2.66 -7.05 -2.66
CA LYS A 334 1.97 -7.02 -3.98
C LYS A 334 0.71 -6.17 -3.93
N LYS A 335 -0.13 -6.33 -2.91
CA LYS A 335 -1.36 -5.55 -2.76
C LYS A 335 -1.06 -4.06 -2.56
N ILE A 336 -0.06 -3.72 -1.74
CA ILE A 336 0.35 -2.32 -1.56
C ILE A 336 0.79 -1.71 -2.89
N ILE A 337 1.68 -2.38 -3.62
CA ILE A 337 2.17 -1.91 -4.93
C ILE A 337 1.01 -1.75 -5.92
N ASP A 338 0.11 -2.73 -6.02
CA ASP A 338 -1.03 -2.69 -6.95
C ASP A 338 -1.99 -1.53 -6.67
N VAL A 339 -2.25 -1.20 -5.39
CA VAL A 339 -3.17 -0.11 -5.06
C VAL A 339 -2.53 1.28 -5.07
N CYS A 340 -1.21 1.36 -4.89
CA CYS A 340 -0.48 2.62 -4.77
C CYS A 340 0.27 3.05 -6.04
N SER A 341 0.47 2.17 -7.02
CA SER A 341 1.33 2.50 -8.17
C SER A 341 0.85 1.95 -9.50
N PRO A 342 1.13 2.61 -10.64
CA PRO A 342 0.86 2.08 -11.98
C PRO A 342 1.76 0.92 -12.36
N SER A 343 1.50 0.28 -13.51
CA SER A 343 2.26 -0.88 -13.99
C SER A 343 3.64 -0.57 -14.57
N ASP A 344 3.99 0.69 -14.68
CA ASP A 344 5.28 1.22 -15.16
C ASP A 344 6.01 2.05 -14.09
N ALA A 345 5.61 1.93 -12.82
CA ALA A 345 6.09 2.74 -11.71
C ALA A 345 7.56 2.50 -11.37
N LEU A 346 8.23 3.56 -10.90
CA LEU A 346 9.46 3.47 -10.13
C LEU A 346 9.13 3.44 -8.63
N ILE A 347 9.53 2.35 -7.97
CA ILE A 347 9.24 2.06 -6.56
C ILE A 347 10.53 2.21 -5.76
N LEU A 348 10.47 2.92 -4.64
CA LEU A 348 11.58 3.09 -3.70
C LEU A 348 11.28 2.35 -2.39
N ASP A 349 12.22 1.53 -1.92
CA ASP A 349 12.21 0.91 -0.60
C ASP A 349 13.60 1.05 0.03
N PHE A 350 13.73 2.01 0.96
CA PHE A 350 15.01 2.28 1.60
C PHE A 350 15.19 1.58 2.98
N PHE A 351 14.33 0.60 3.26
CA PHE A 351 14.47 -0.39 4.33
C PHE A 351 14.15 -1.79 3.78
N ALA A 352 14.93 -2.22 2.79
CA ALA A 352 14.62 -3.38 1.95
C ALA A 352 14.49 -4.70 2.72
N GLY A 353 15.17 -4.82 3.87
CA GLY A 353 15.14 -6.03 4.70
C GLY A 353 15.55 -7.25 3.90
N SER A 354 14.66 -8.21 3.75
CA SER A 354 14.90 -9.41 2.95
C SER A 354 14.63 -9.25 1.45
N GLY A 355 14.34 -8.05 0.94
CA GLY A 355 14.10 -7.78 -0.47
C GLY A 355 12.71 -8.19 -1.00
N THR A 356 11.69 -8.21 -0.15
CA THR A 356 10.33 -8.62 -0.54
C THR A 356 9.73 -7.69 -1.58
N THR A 357 10.04 -6.40 -1.54
CA THR A 357 9.53 -5.39 -2.47
C THR A 357 9.95 -5.68 -3.92
N ALA A 358 11.23 -5.98 -4.17
CA ALA A 358 11.68 -6.37 -5.50
C ALA A 358 11.03 -7.67 -5.98
N HIS A 359 10.86 -8.66 -5.10
CA HIS A 359 10.15 -9.89 -5.43
C HIS A 359 8.70 -9.62 -5.84
N ALA A 360 8.00 -8.76 -5.10
CA ALA A 360 6.64 -8.36 -5.44
C ALA A 360 6.56 -7.65 -6.81
N VAL A 361 7.53 -6.80 -7.13
CA VAL A 361 7.66 -6.15 -8.45
C VAL A 361 7.84 -7.17 -9.56
N ALA A 362 8.75 -8.14 -9.41
CA ALA A 362 8.99 -9.18 -10.41
C ALA A 362 7.71 -10.02 -10.67
N VAL A 363 7.03 -10.43 -9.60
CA VAL A 363 5.76 -11.20 -9.71
C VAL A 363 4.68 -10.40 -10.42
N LEU A 364 4.50 -9.12 -10.05
CA LEU A 364 3.48 -8.26 -10.67
C LEU A 364 3.78 -8.02 -12.15
N ASN A 365 5.02 -7.70 -12.51
CA ASN A 365 5.43 -7.50 -13.90
C ASN A 365 5.21 -8.76 -14.75
N SER A 366 5.49 -9.95 -14.18
CA SER A 366 5.20 -11.23 -14.85
C SER A 366 3.70 -11.46 -15.04
N ALA A 367 2.86 -11.04 -14.09
CA ALA A 367 1.43 -11.28 -14.11
C ALA A 367 0.66 -10.33 -15.03
N ASP A 368 1.04 -9.04 -15.09
CA ASP A 368 0.32 -7.99 -15.82
C ASP A 368 1.11 -7.38 -16.98
N MET A 369 2.27 -7.97 -17.32
CA MET A 369 3.21 -7.47 -18.34
C MET A 369 3.66 -6.03 -18.06
N GLY A 370 3.71 -5.65 -16.79
CA GLY A 370 4.18 -4.35 -16.34
C GLY A 370 5.69 -4.17 -16.49
N THR A 371 6.13 -2.93 -16.38
CA THR A 371 7.53 -2.51 -16.48
C THR A 371 8.00 -1.77 -15.24
N ARG A 372 7.43 -2.11 -14.07
CA ARG A 372 7.81 -1.51 -12.80
C ARG A 372 9.28 -1.73 -12.53
N LYS A 373 9.93 -0.72 -11.98
CA LYS A 373 11.31 -0.77 -11.50
C LYS A 373 11.36 -0.55 -10.00
N CYS A 374 12.43 -1.04 -9.36
CA CYS A 374 12.58 -0.95 -7.91
C CYS A 374 13.96 -0.43 -7.52
N ILE A 375 14.00 0.51 -6.58
CA ILE A 375 15.20 0.93 -5.87
C ILE A 375 15.12 0.35 -4.48
N LEU A 376 16.08 -0.48 -4.12
CA LEU A 376 16.25 -1.02 -2.77
C LEU A 376 17.46 -0.40 -2.11
N MET A 377 17.37 -0.10 -0.82
CA MET A 377 18.52 0.28 0.00
C MET A 377 18.52 -0.60 1.24
N GLU A 378 19.68 -1.21 1.53
CA GLU A 378 19.84 -2.04 2.71
C GLU A 378 21.22 -1.84 3.33
N SER A 379 21.24 -1.80 4.66
CA SER A 379 22.48 -1.62 5.38
C SER A 379 23.38 -2.86 5.29
N ASN A 380 24.69 -2.63 5.32
CA ASN A 380 25.68 -3.70 5.50
C ASN A 380 25.91 -4.09 6.97
N SER A 381 24.89 -3.89 7.80
CA SER A 381 24.94 -4.25 9.23
C SER A 381 25.22 -5.73 9.42
N GLU A 382 26.14 -6.02 10.32
CA GLU A 382 26.51 -7.40 10.60
C GLU A 382 25.41 -8.18 11.31
N ILE A 383 25.16 -9.36 10.80
CA ILE A 383 24.25 -10.33 11.43
C ILE A 383 24.90 -10.87 12.71
N PRO A 384 24.19 -10.96 13.85
CA PRO A 384 24.71 -11.53 15.07
C PRO A 384 25.28 -12.93 14.87
N ILE A 385 26.46 -13.22 15.45
CA ILE A 385 27.21 -14.49 15.27
C ILE A 385 26.35 -15.72 15.58
N LYS A 386 25.45 -15.63 16.57
CA LYS A 386 24.56 -16.73 16.97
C LYS A 386 23.33 -16.90 16.09
N HIS A 387 23.09 -16.02 15.12
CA HIS A 387 21.94 -16.10 14.26
C HIS A 387 22.09 -17.20 13.20
N LEU A 388 20.99 -17.88 12.84
CA LEU A 388 21.00 -18.99 11.89
C LEU A 388 21.59 -18.59 10.52
N ALA A 389 21.32 -17.38 10.05
CA ALA A 389 21.85 -16.86 8.78
C ALA A 389 23.40 -16.87 8.76
N ARG A 390 24.08 -16.59 9.89
CA ARG A 390 25.54 -16.69 9.98
C ARG A 390 26.04 -18.12 9.73
N ASN A 391 25.34 -19.13 10.25
CA ASN A 391 25.67 -20.54 10.02
C ASN A 391 25.48 -20.94 8.54
N MET A 392 24.64 -20.20 7.81
CA MET A 392 24.43 -20.39 6.39
C MET A 392 25.38 -19.56 5.49
N GLY A 393 26.33 -18.85 6.08
CA GLY A 393 27.35 -18.09 5.39
C GLY A 393 27.06 -16.61 5.19
N PHE A 394 25.88 -16.10 5.57
CA PHE A 394 25.54 -14.69 5.47
C PHE A 394 26.19 -13.87 6.58
N LYS A 395 26.92 -12.83 6.23
CA LYS A 395 27.61 -11.94 7.17
C LYS A 395 26.79 -10.69 7.47
N THR A 396 26.09 -10.15 6.45
CA THR A 396 25.32 -8.93 6.54
C THR A 396 23.87 -9.15 6.07
N ILE A 397 23.00 -8.20 6.41
CA ILE A 397 21.59 -8.24 5.99
C ILE A 397 21.49 -8.07 4.48
N SER A 398 22.30 -7.17 3.90
CA SER A 398 22.33 -6.91 2.46
C SER A 398 22.67 -8.16 1.64
N GLU A 399 23.53 -9.06 2.15
CA GLU A 399 23.80 -10.35 1.50
C GLU A 399 22.57 -11.26 1.40
N ILE A 400 21.66 -11.21 2.38
CA ILE A 400 20.38 -11.92 2.31
C ILE A 400 19.49 -11.29 1.22
N THR A 401 19.43 -9.95 1.18
CA THR A 401 18.70 -9.21 0.16
C THR A 401 19.20 -9.56 -1.25
N GLU A 402 20.51 -9.49 -1.46
CA GLU A 402 21.16 -9.82 -2.73
C GLU A 402 20.91 -11.27 -3.15
N LYS A 403 21.05 -12.23 -2.23
CA LYS A 403 20.75 -13.64 -2.52
C LYS A 403 19.30 -13.84 -2.96
N ARG A 404 18.35 -13.11 -2.35
CA ARG A 404 16.95 -13.16 -2.82
C ARG A 404 16.81 -12.61 -4.24
N LEU A 405 17.52 -11.54 -4.61
CA LEU A 405 17.50 -11.00 -5.98
C LEU A 405 18.02 -12.03 -6.98
N HIS A 406 19.09 -12.78 -6.65
CA HIS A 406 19.56 -13.90 -7.47
C HIS A 406 18.51 -14.98 -7.66
N LEU A 407 17.82 -15.39 -6.58
CA LEU A 407 16.77 -16.40 -6.65
C LEU A 407 15.58 -15.92 -7.50
N ILE A 408 15.22 -14.62 -7.42
CA ILE A 408 14.19 -14.03 -8.28
C ILE A 408 14.64 -14.08 -9.75
N GLN A 409 15.91 -13.78 -10.03
CA GLN A 409 16.44 -13.82 -11.40
C GLN A 409 16.43 -15.24 -11.98
N GLU A 410 16.69 -16.26 -11.16
CA GLU A 410 16.60 -17.66 -11.56
C GLU A 410 15.15 -18.07 -11.89
N GLU A 411 14.16 -17.55 -11.13
CA GLU A 411 12.74 -17.85 -11.32
C GLU A 411 12.12 -17.04 -12.46
N TYR A 412 12.49 -15.75 -12.58
CA TYR A 412 11.97 -14.81 -13.58
C TYR A 412 13.06 -14.41 -14.58
N ASN A 413 13.25 -15.17 -15.65
CA ASN A 413 14.34 -15.02 -16.64
C ASN A 413 14.51 -13.63 -17.24
N LYS A 414 13.48 -12.77 -17.20
CA LYS A 414 13.54 -11.38 -17.69
C LYS A 414 13.93 -10.38 -16.61
N PHE A 415 13.93 -10.79 -15.33
CA PHE A 415 14.27 -9.91 -14.23
C PHE A 415 15.78 -9.63 -14.21
N THR A 416 16.14 -8.36 -14.14
CA THR A 416 17.52 -7.91 -14.05
C THR A 416 17.72 -7.10 -12.78
N PHE A 417 18.89 -7.24 -12.14
CA PHE A 417 19.25 -6.39 -11.03
C PHE A 417 20.73 -6.02 -11.06
N ARG A 418 21.07 -4.99 -10.33
CA ARG A 418 22.46 -4.60 -10.05
C ARG A 418 22.63 -4.22 -8.58
N VAL A 419 23.84 -4.39 -8.08
CA VAL A 419 24.23 -4.01 -6.73
C VAL A 419 25.22 -2.85 -6.83
N ILE A 420 25.04 -1.83 -6.00
CA ILE A 420 25.92 -0.67 -5.87
C ILE A 420 26.35 -0.60 -4.43
N GLU A 421 27.63 -0.79 -4.17
CA GLU A 421 28.25 -0.65 -2.86
C GLU A 421 29.17 0.56 -2.87
N THR A 422 29.14 1.34 -1.80
CA THR A 422 30.16 2.37 -1.60
C THR A 422 31.46 1.72 -1.15
N SER A 423 32.47 1.73 -2.02
CA SER A 423 33.83 1.40 -1.62
C SER A 423 34.38 2.51 -0.72
N SER A 424 34.21 2.39 0.59
CA SER A 424 34.77 3.25 1.63
C SER A 424 34.02 4.54 2.03
N ILE A 425 32.94 4.39 2.78
CA ILE A 425 32.82 5.17 4.02
C ILE A 425 33.05 4.16 5.14
N PRO A 426 34.12 4.29 5.98
CA PRO A 426 34.21 3.50 7.19
C PRO A 426 32.93 3.77 7.95
N VAL A 427 32.17 2.74 8.29
CA VAL A 427 31.14 2.85 9.30
C VAL A 427 31.87 3.28 10.57
N GLN A 428 32.07 4.61 10.71
CA GLN A 428 32.29 5.15 12.03
C GLN A 428 31.07 4.64 12.79
N LYS A 429 31.34 3.78 13.77
CA LYS A 429 30.37 3.44 14.80
C LYS A 429 29.60 4.73 15.07
N MET A 430 28.39 4.85 14.54
CA MET A 430 27.43 5.80 15.06
C MET A 430 27.08 5.25 16.45
N ILE A 431 28.03 5.39 17.35
CA ILE A 431 27.78 5.58 18.76
C ILE A 431 27.03 6.90 18.74
N TYR A 432 25.74 6.83 18.89
CA TYR A 432 24.95 7.98 19.28
C TYR A 432 25.54 8.45 20.62
N ASN A 433 26.60 9.27 20.57
CA ASN A 433 27.05 10.03 21.69
C ASN A 433 26.11 11.21 21.78
N VAL A 434 25.13 11.11 22.63
CA VAL A 434 24.67 12.17 23.52
C VAL A 434 24.24 11.48 24.81
#